data_b68ac8a9226f2c6420c19e5b8fc0fd3e
#
_entry.id   b68ac8a9226f2c6420c19e5b8fc0fd3e
#
_cell.length_a   1.000
_cell.length_b   1.000
_cell.length_c   1.000
_cell.angle_alpha   90.00
_cell.angle_beta   90.00
_cell.angle_gamma   90.00
#
_symmetry.space_group_name_H-M   'P 1'
#
loop_
_entity.id
_entity.type
_entity.pdbx_description
1 polymer ?
#
loop_
_entity_poly.entity_id
_entity_poly.type
_entity_poly.pdbx_seq_one_letter_code
_entity_poly.pdbx_strand_id
1 'polypeptide(L)'
;MTTQQVTIELPEPIFRQLTNIARATQQSVEALAVQSVVSNLPPSVENAPPEIQSELLKMQNLSIEELLAIARTLVEPAAHQRHVELLEKNKDNSIAPEERQELTNLRLAADFLMLRKAYAWSVLRWRGHRLPPLKELQAHSPTG
;
A
#
# COMPACT_ATOMS: atom_id res chain seq x y z
N MET A 1 10.09 18.25 13.62
CA MET A 1 8.71 17.96 13.17
C MET A 1 7.79 19.08 13.61
N THR A 2 7.14 19.73 12.67
CA THR A 2 6.15 20.75 12.99
C THR A 2 4.83 20.11 13.35
N THR A 3 4.25 20.54 14.46
CA THR A 3 2.90 20.11 14.84
C THR A 3 1.92 21.23 14.57
N GLN A 4 0.71 20.87 14.19
CA GLN A 4 -0.38 21.84 14.01
C GLN A 4 -1.52 21.49 14.95
N GLN A 5 -2.15 22.51 15.49
CA GLN A 5 -3.29 22.34 16.38
C GLN A 5 -4.60 22.29 15.60
N VAL A 6 -5.45 21.34 15.98
CA VAL A 6 -6.82 21.24 15.46
C VAL A 6 -7.75 21.11 16.65
N THR A 7 -8.80 21.88 16.66
CA THR A 7 -9.84 21.79 17.69
C THR A 7 -11.06 21.09 17.08
N ILE A 8 -11.52 20.05 17.73
CA ILE A 8 -12.68 19.27 17.27
C ILE A 8 -13.71 19.16 18.39
N GLU A 9 -14.96 19.05 18.01
CA GLU A 9 -16.05 18.77 18.94
C GLU A 9 -16.34 17.27 18.90
N LEU A 10 -16.34 16.65 20.07
CA LEU A 10 -16.66 15.22 20.20
C LEU A 10 -18.03 15.07 20.85
N PRO A 11 -18.84 14.09 20.39
CA PRO A 11 -20.05 13.74 21.14
C PRO A 11 -19.71 13.37 22.57
N GLU A 12 -20.56 13.75 23.51
CA GLU A 12 -20.30 13.52 24.92
C GLU A 12 -19.99 12.05 25.27
N PRO A 13 -20.72 11.05 24.72
CA PRO A 13 -20.38 9.65 25.00
C PRO A 13 -18.97 9.28 24.56
N ILE A 14 -18.51 9.80 23.43
CA ILE A 14 -17.15 9.53 22.92
C ILE A 14 -16.11 10.19 23.81
N PHE A 15 -16.33 11.45 24.20
CA PHE A 15 -15.43 12.15 25.11
C PHE A 15 -15.32 11.42 26.45
N ARG A 16 -16.45 10.95 26.98
CA ARG A 16 -16.49 10.20 28.24
C ARG A 16 -15.70 8.89 28.12
N GLN A 17 -15.85 8.18 27.02
CA GLN A 17 -15.12 6.95 26.75
C GLN A 17 -13.61 7.22 26.69
N LEU A 18 -13.19 8.26 25.97
CA LEU A 18 -11.77 8.65 25.90
C LEU A 18 -11.23 9.00 27.26
N THR A 19 -11.97 9.76 28.07
CA THR A 19 -11.57 10.17 29.42
C THR A 19 -11.36 8.95 30.31
N ASN A 20 -12.27 7.98 30.25
CA ASN A 20 -12.17 6.77 31.06
C ASN A 20 -10.97 5.93 30.68
N ILE A 21 -10.71 5.76 29.37
CA ILE A 21 -9.57 4.99 28.89
C ILE A 21 -8.27 5.72 29.21
N ALA A 22 -8.21 7.03 29.03
CA ALA A 22 -7.04 7.83 29.34
C ALA A 22 -6.65 7.70 30.81
N ARG A 23 -7.64 7.76 31.69
CA ARG A 23 -7.42 7.59 33.14
C ARG A 23 -6.90 6.19 33.46
N ALA A 24 -7.51 5.17 32.86
CA ALA A 24 -7.14 3.76 33.10
C ALA A 24 -5.72 3.45 32.59
N THR A 25 -5.30 4.11 31.52
CA THR A 25 -3.99 3.88 30.88
C THR A 25 -2.95 4.93 31.29
N GLN A 26 -3.30 5.86 32.18
CA GLN A 26 -2.42 6.93 32.66
C GLN A 26 -1.87 7.79 31.52
N GLN A 27 -2.73 8.10 30.55
CA GLN A 27 -2.41 8.96 29.41
C GLN A 27 -3.28 10.21 29.49
N SER A 28 -2.88 11.27 28.74
CA SER A 28 -3.77 12.40 28.54
C SER A 28 -4.85 12.07 27.52
N VAL A 29 -6.00 12.75 27.61
CA VAL A 29 -7.08 12.61 26.61
C VAL A 29 -6.54 13.00 25.23
N GLU A 30 -5.73 14.04 25.15
CA GLU A 30 -5.14 14.52 23.92
C GLU A 30 -4.22 13.48 23.28
N ALA A 31 -3.36 12.84 24.08
CA ALA A 31 -2.46 11.80 23.57
C ALA A 31 -3.24 10.59 23.04
N LEU A 32 -4.28 10.17 23.79
CA LEU A 32 -5.14 9.08 23.35
C LEU A 32 -5.90 9.44 22.06
N ALA A 33 -6.39 10.66 21.95
CA ALA A 33 -7.07 11.14 20.75
C ALA A 33 -6.14 11.12 19.53
N VAL A 34 -4.92 11.60 19.69
CA VAL A 34 -3.90 11.59 18.63
C VAL A 34 -3.61 10.15 18.20
N GLN A 35 -3.42 9.25 19.15
CA GLN A 35 -3.17 7.84 18.88
C GLN A 35 -4.33 7.21 18.10
N SER A 36 -5.57 7.53 18.49
CA SER A 36 -6.77 7.01 17.82
C SER A 36 -6.87 7.51 16.38
N VAL A 37 -6.56 8.78 16.14
CA VAL A 37 -6.54 9.35 14.79
C VAL A 37 -5.49 8.67 13.93
N VAL A 38 -4.26 8.57 14.44
CA VAL A 38 -3.14 7.95 13.71
C VAL A 38 -3.48 6.51 13.35
N SER A 39 -4.09 5.76 14.27
CA SER A 39 -4.45 4.36 14.06
C SER A 39 -5.54 4.16 13.01
N ASN A 40 -6.34 5.19 12.73
CA ASN A 40 -7.46 5.12 11.80
C ASN A 40 -7.21 5.81 10.46
N LEU A 41 -6.00 6.31 10.24
CA LEU A 41 -5.65 6.89 8.95
C LEU A 41 -5.30 5.80 7.95
N PRO A 42 -5.58 6.04 6.64
CA PRO A 42 -5.09 5.11 5.62
C PRO A 42 -3.56 5.09 5.60
N PRO A 43 -2.97 4.05 4.98
CA PRO A 43 -1.51 3.95 4.93
C PRO A 43 -0.87 5.18 4.28
N SER A 44 0.27 5.62 4.82
CA SER A 44 1.02 6.74 4.28
C SER A 44 1.68 6.36 2.95
N VAL A 45 1.75 7.31 2.03
CA VAL A 45 2.45 7.15 0.74
C VAL A 45 3.81 7.84 0.73
N GLU A 46 4.22 8.43 1.84
CA GLU A 46 5.45 9.24 1.92
C GLU A 46 6.72 8.44 1.58
N ASN A 47 6.70 7.15 1.86
CA ASN A 47 7.85 6.26 1.60
C ASN A 47 7.85 5.70 0.18
N ALA A 48 6.80 5.95 -0.61
CA ALA A 48 6.75 5.51 -2.00
C ALA A 48 7.52 6.47 -2.90
N PRO A 49 8.01 5.99 -4.06
CA PRO A 49 8.63 6.89 -5.03
C PRO A 49 7.70 8.03 -5.43
N PRO A 50 8.22 9.28 -5.59
CA PRO A 50 7.38 10.42 -5.90
C PRO A 50 6.49 10.23 -7.13
N GLU A 51 6.97 9.48 -8.10
CA GLU A 51 6.28 9.23 -9.38
C GLU A 51 4.93 8.51 -9.19
N ILE A 52 4.79 7.72 -8.13
CA ILE A 52 3.59 6.91 -7.89
C ILE A 52 2.72 7.43 -6.74
N GLN A 53 3.23 8.38 -5.94
CA GLN A 53 2.51 8.85 -4.74
C GLN A 53 1.11 9.38 -5.06
N SER A 54 0.98 10.18 -6.11
CA SER A 54 -0.31 10.75 -6.53
C SER A 54 -1.32 9.66 -6.89
N GLU A 55 -0.85 8.64 -7.60
CA GLU A 55 -1.70 7.49 -7.97
C GLU A 55 -2.16 6.71 -6.75
N LEU A 56 -1.26 6.47 -5.79
CA LEU A 56 -1.60 5.76 -4.57
C LEU A 56 -2.62 6.54 -3.73
N LEU A 57 -2.47 7.87 -3.65
CA LEU A 57 -3.43 8.71 -2.93
C LEU A 57 -4.83 8.62 -3.54
N LYS A 58 -4.93 8.60 -4.87
CA LYS A 58 -6.22 8.45 -5.55
C LYS A 58 -6.88 7.11 -5.24
N MET A 59 -6.09 6.09 -4.95
CA MET A 59 -6.61 4.77 -4.62
C MET A 59 -7.43 4.78 -3.32
N GLN A 60 -7.23 5.74 -2.44
CA GLN A 60 -8.01 5.86 -1.20
C GLN A 60 -9.49 6.10 -1.45
N ASN A 61 -9.85 6.60 -2.63
CA ASN A 61 -11.23 6.91 -3.01
C ASN A 61 -11.86 5.89 -3.96
N LEU A 62 -11.14 4.83 -4.32
CA LEU A 62 -11.66 3.80 -5.20
C LEU A 62 -12.67 2.91 -4.48
N SER A 63 -13.55 2.28 -5.26
CA SER A 63 -14.49 1.29 -4.73
C SER A 63 -13.76 0.02 -4.30
N ILE A 64 -14.42 -0.80 -3.49
CA ILE A 64 -13.86 -2.10 -3.07
C ILE A 64 -13.56 -2.98 -4.28
N GLU A 65 -14.47 -2.99 -5.28
CA GLU A 65 -14.27 -3.78 -6.51
C GLU A 65 -13.07 -3.30 -7.30
N GLU A 66 -12.90 -1.98 -7.43
CA GLU A 66 -11.74 -1.40 -8.12
C GLU A 66 -10.43 -1.73 -7.40
N LEU A 67 -10.43 -1.63 -6.07
CA LEU A 67 -9.26 -1.98 -5.27
C LEU A 67 -8.92 -3.46 -5.37
N LEU A 68 -9.93 -4.34 -5.34
CA LEU A 68 -9.71 -5.77 -5.52
C LEU A 68 -9.15 -6.10 -6.89
N ALA A 69 -9.62 -5.42 -7.93
CA ALA A 69 -9.10 -5.58 -9.28
C ALA A 69 -7.61 -5.24 -9.34
N ILE A 70 -7.21 -4.13 -8.71
CA ILE A 70 -5.80 -3.73 -8.65
C ILE A 70 -5.00 -4.74 -7.82
N ALA A 71 -5.51 -5.13 -6.66
CA ALA A 71 -4.83 -6.06 -5.76
C ALA A 71 -4.58 -7.43 -6.39
N ARG A 72 -5.42 -7.83 -7.33
CA ARG A 72 -5.34 -9.13 -8.01
C ARG A 72 -4.70 -9.03 -9.40
N THR A 73 -4.24 -7.86 -9.82
CA THR A 73 -3.57 -7.69 -11.10
C THR A 73 -2.31 -8.54 -11.17
N LEU A 74 -2.12 -9.21 -12.28
CA LEU A 74 -0.94 -10.04 -12.53
C LEU A 74 -0.07 -9.40 -13.59
N VAL A 75 1.22 -9.70 -13.57
CA VAL A 75 2.12 -9.31 -14.65
C VAL A 75 1.69 -10.03 -15.92
N GLU A 76 1.64 -9.30 -17.03
CA GLU A 76 1.32 -9.90 -18.32
C GLU A 76 2.35 -11.00 -18.66
N PRO A 77 1.89 -12.19 -19.09
CA PRO A 77 2.81 -13.31 -19.35
C PRO A 77 3.93 -12.98 -20.34
N ALA A 78 3.64 -12.22 -21.40
CA ALA A 78 4.65 -11.80 -22.37
C ALA A 78 5.72 -10.92 -21.73
N ALA A 79 5.32 -9.97 -20.86
CA ALA A 79 6.25 -9.10 -20.16
C ALA A 79 7.11 -9.89 -19.17
N HIS A 80 6.52 -10.85 -18.47
CA HIS A 80 7.25 -11.72 -17.55
C HIS A 80 8.29 -12.55 -18.30
N GLN A 81 7.91 -13.15 -19.41
CA GLN A 81 8.83 -13.96 -20.23
C GLN A 81 9.98 -13.11 -20.75
N ARG A 82 9.69 -11.90 -21.24
CA ARG A 82 10.74 -10.99 -21.71
C ARG A 82 11.70 -10.61 -20.59
N HIS A 83 11.16 -10.38 -19.39
CA HIS A 83 11.98 -10.07 -18.22
C HIS A 83 12.94 -11.21 -17.90
N VAL A 84 12.46 -12.45 -17.92
CA VAL A 84 13.29 -13.64 -17.67
C VAL A 84 14.39 -13.76 -18.74
N GLU A 85 14.05 -13.56 -20.02
CA GLU A 85 15.04 -13.61 -21.11
C GLU A 85 16.15 -12.57 -20.91
N LEU A 86 15.77 -11.34 -20.54
CA LEU A 86 16.74 -10.27 -20.34
C LEU A 86 17.60 -10.50 -19.10
N LEU A 87 17.05 -11.08 -18.04
CA LEU A 87 17.82 -11.47 -16.86
C LEU A 87 18.88 -12.51 -17.21
N GLU A 88 18.54 -13.49 -18.06
CA GLU A 88 19.50 -14.51 -18.53
C GLU A 88 20.61 -13.86 -19.35
N LYS A 89 20.28 -12.96 -20.27
CA LYS A 89 21.27 -12.24 -21.07
C LYS A 89 22.20 -11.38 -20.19
N ASN A 90 21.65 -10.75 -19.17
CA ASN A 90 22.43 -9.94 -18.24
C ASN A 90 23.40 -10.80 -17.43
N LYS A 91 22.95 -11.97 -17.02
CA LYS A 91 23.77 -12.94 -16.28
C LYS A 91 24.94 -13.45 -17.13
N ASP A 92 24.71 -13.67 -18.42
CA ASP A 92 25.70 -14.16 -19.36
C ASP A 92 26.57 -13.04 -19.99
N ASN A 93 26.35 -11.78 -19.59
CA ASN A 93 27.02 -10.60 -20.14
C ASN A 93 26.79 -10.44 -21.65
N SER A 94 25.69 -10.98 -22.18
CA SER A 94 25.36 -10.89 -23.61
C SER A 94 24.27 -9.85 -23.90
N ILE A 95 23.91 -9.04 -22.89
CA ILE A 95 22.85 -8.05 -23.02
C ILE A 95 23.35 -6.82 -23.79
N ALA A 96 22.55 -6.38 -24.77
CA ALA A 96 22.81 -5.15 -25.51
C ALA A 96 22.41 -3.92 -24.66
N PRO A 97 22.97 -2.72 -24.96
CA PRO A 97 22.60 -1.50 -24.21
C PRO A 97 21.09 -1.21 -24.24
N GLU A 98 20.44 -1.39 -25.38
CA GLU A 98 18.99 -1.20 -25.53
C GLU A 98 18.21 -2.20 -24.70
N GLU A 99 18.67 -3.45 -24.64
CA GLU A 99 18.07 -4.52 -23.84
C GLU A 99 18.27 -4.25 -22.34
N ARG A 100 19.38 -3.66 -21.96
CA ARG A 100 19.64 -3.27 -20.57
C ARG A 100 18.65 -2.19 -20.12
N GLN A 101 18.35 -1.23 -21.00
CA GLN A 101 17.35 -0.20 -20.72
C GLN A 101 15.95 -0.81 -20.62
N GLU A 102 15.63 -1.74 -21.50
CA GLU A 102 14.36 -2.48 -21.45
C GLU A 102 14.22 -3.25 -20.13
N LEU A 103 15.31 -3.91 -19.68
CA LEU A 103 15.31 -4.63 -18.41
C LEU A 103 15.05 -3.69 -17.23
N THR A 104 15.69 -2.53 -17.23
CA THR A 104 15.45 -1.51 -16.20
C THR A 104 14.00 -1.08 -16.18
N ASN A 105 13.41 -0.83 -17.33
CA ASN A 105 12.00 -0.40 -17.45
C ASN A 105 11.06 -1.51 -16.95
N LEU A 106 11.34 -2.76 -17.27
CA LEU A 106 10.53 -3.89 -16.81
C LEU A 106 10.61 -4.05 -15.29
N ARG A 107 11.77 -3.84 -14.69
CA ARG A 107 11.95 -3.88 -13.24
C ARG A 107 11.13 -2.77 -12.56
N LEU A 108 11.19 -1.56 -13.10
CA LEU A 108 10.44 -0.43 -12.55
C LEU A 108 8.94 -0.70 -12.64
N ALA A 109 8.46 -1.22 -13.78
CA ALA A 109 7.04 -1.54 -13.96
C ALA A 109 6.59 -2.61 -12.96
N ALA A 110 7.42 -3.63 -12.73
CA ALA A 110 7.13 -4.69 -11.78
C ALA A 110 7.09 -4.15 -10.34
N ASP A 111 8.02 -3.28 -9.99
CA ASP A 111 8.07 -2.67 -8.66
C ASP A 111 6.85 -1.77 -8.42
N PHE A 112 6.45 -0.98 -9.40
CA PHE A 112 5.26 -0.13 -9.28
C PHE A 112 3.99 -0.95 -9.19
N LEU A 113 3.88 -2.05 -9.94
CA LEU A 113 2.75 -2.96 -9.83
C LEU A 113 2.67 -3.56 -8.42
N MET A 114 3.81 -3.99 -7.87
CA MET A 114 3.87 -4.53 -6.52
C MET A 114 3.41 -3.50 -5.49
N LEU A 115 3.87 -2.25 -5.62
CA LEU A 115 3.46 -1.16 -4.73
C LEU A 115 1.95 -0.88 -4.83
N ARG A 116 1.40 -0.84 -6.05
CA ARG A 116 -0.04 -0.65 -6.25
C ARG A 116 -0.85 -1.76 -5.58
N LYS A 117 -0.43 -2.99 -5.77
CA LYS A 117 -1.11 -4.16 -5.19
C LYS A 117 -1.05 -4.12 -3.67
N ALA A 118 0.12 -3.86 -3.11
CA ALA A 118 0.30 -3.77 -1.67
C ALA A 118 -0.53 -2.64 -1.08
N TYR A 119 -0.55 -1.49 -1.75
CA TYR A 119 -1.32 -0.34 -1.29
C TYR A 119 -2.83 -0.60 -1.38
N ALA A 120 -3.28 -1.25 -2.45
CA ALA A 120 -4.68 -1.64 -2.59
C ALA A 120 -5.13 -2.53 -1.43
N TRP A 121 -4.33 -3.55 -1.09
CA TRP A 121 -4.62 -4.40 0.07
C TRP A 121 -4.64 -3.60 1.38
N SER A 122 -3.71 -2.66 1.53
CA SER A 122 -3.63 -1.83 2.73
C SER A 122 -4.87 -0.93 2.89
N VAL A 123 -5.34 -0.35 1.79
CA VAL A 123 -6.56 0.48 1.82
C VAL A 123 -7.79 -0.37 2.12
N LEU A 124 -7.87 -1.56 1.52
CA LEU A 124 -8.95 -2.50 1.80
C LEU A 124 -8.98 -2.88 3.28
N ARG A 125 -7.83 -3.18 3.84
CA ARG A 125 -7.69 -3.50 5.27
C ARG A 125 -8.12 -2.32 6.14
N TRP A 126 -7.69 -1.11 5.78
CA TRP A 126 -8.08 0.09 6.51
C TRP A 126 -9.59 0.30 6.51
N ARG A 127 -10.27 -0.04 5.40
CA ARG A 127 -11.74 0.03 5.32
C ARG A 127 -12.43 -1.13 6.03
N GLY A 128 -11.68 -2.02 6.66
CA GLY A 128 -12.24 -3.16 7.38
C GLY A 128 -12.50 -4.39 6.53
N HIS A 129 -12.07 -4.38 5.26
CA HIS A 129 -12.20 -5.56 4.40
C HIS A 129 -11.21 -6.64 4.86
N ARG A 130 -11.71 -7.87 5.02
CA ARG A 130 -10.88 -8.98 5.46
C ARG A 130 -9.93 -9.42 4.34
N LEU A 131 -8.63 -9.46 4.66
CA LEU A 131 -7.63 -9.94 3.72
C LEU A 131 -7.70 -11.47 3.62
N PRO A 132 -7.54 -12.04 2.41
CA PRO A 132 -7.44 -13.49 2.28
C PRO A 132 -6.17 -14.02 2.94
N PRO A 133 -6.18 -15.28 3.43
CA PRO A 133 -4.96 -15.93 3.91
C PRO A 133 -3.89 -15.98 2.82
N LEU A 134 -2.63 -16.02 3.24
CA LEU A 134 -1.49 -16.06 2.30
C LEU A 134 -1.63 -17.19 1.28
N LYS A 135 -2.15 -18.33 1.68
CA LYS A 135 -2.38 -19.47 0.77
C LYS A 135 -3.32 -19.11 -0.38
N GLU A 136 -4.39 -18.36 -0.11
CA GLU A 136 -5.33 -17.92 -1.14
C GLU A 136 -4.70 -16.90 -2.06
N LEU A 137 -3.86 -16.01 -1.52
CA LEU A 137 -3.13 -15.03 -2.32
C LEU A 137 -2.15 -15.71 -3.28
N GLN A 138 -1.46 -16.76 -2.81
CA GLN A 138 -0.54 -17.54 -3.62
C GLN A 138 -1.25 -18.36 -4.70
N ALA A 139 -2.43 -18.88 -4.41
CA ALA A 139 -3.22 -19.66 -5.37
C ALA A 139 -3.66 -18.83 -6.58
N HIS A 140 -3.70 -17.51 -6.45
CA HIS A 140 -4.04 -16.58 -7.53
C HIS A 140 -2.81 -16.05 -8.26
N SER A 141 -1.61 -16.45 -7.84
CA SER A 141 -0.37 -16.11 -8.54
C SER A 141 -0.15 -17.11 -9.66
N PRO A 142 0.27 -16.68 -10.86
CA PRO A 142 0.62 -17.64 -11.90
C PRO A 142 1.78 -18.47 -11.38
N THR A 143 1.56 -19.78 -11.26
CA THR A 143 2.66 -20.70 -11.06
C THR A 143 3.44 -20.70 -12.36
N GLY A 144 4.50 -19.93 -12.35
CA GLY A 144 5.39 -19.83 -13.51
C GLY A 144 6.32 -20.99 -13.56
#